data_35d363c5dc8ab58dcdfb3994ad6b7a12
#
_entry.id   35d363c5dc8ab58dcdfb3994ad6b7a12
#
_cell.length_a   1.000
_cell.length_b   1.000
_cell.length_c   1.000
_cell.angle_alpha   90.00
_cell.angle_beta   90.00
_cell.angle_gamma   90.00
#
_symmetry.space_group_name_H-M   'P 1'
#
loop_
_entity.id
_entity.type
_entity.pdbx_description
1 polymer ?
#
loop_
_entity_poly.entity_id
_entity_poly.type
_entity_poly.pdbx_seq_one_letter_code
_entity_poly.pdbx_strand_id
1 'polypeptide(L)'
;MGAIETIEKYIRKIYHRNKVPPRVKAKAVLLYHWGIALRKVEKFIKALGLRGSREAIRQWYHRLSELIELVLESSQQLYVDETKIRGRRRLYYLWLAVDKEGKPCFAYLSRRRDTWTTKIVLSSSRGRKITTDKGWWYKRACRELGLEWRHETFGGRNAVERAFLLIKHRLKGFYKRFPWNAKFETISSFLRAFIFLYYTLEGLS
;
A
#
# COMPACT_ATOMS: atom_id res chain seq x y z
N MET A 1 -5.98 17.88 -12.49
CA MET A 1 -7.06 17.30 -11.64
C MET A 1 -6.53 17.29 -10.21
N GLY A 2 -7.24 17.88 -9.24
CA GLY A 2 -6.75 17.99 -7.87
C GLY A 2 -6.85 16.65 -7.10
N ALA A 3 -6.11 16.53 -5.99
CA ALA A 3 -6.05 15.32 -5.16
C ALA A 3 -7.45 14.80 -4.73
N ILE A 4 -8.34 15.71 -4.32
CA ILE A 4 -9.71 15.36 -3.91
C ILE A 4 -10.51 14.76 -5.07
N GLU A 5 -10.42 15.35 -6.25
CA GLU A 5 -11.14 14.90 -7.45
C GLU A 5 -10.65 13.52 -7.89
N THR A 6 -9.35 13.29 -7.82
CA THR A 6 -8.75 12.00 -8.14
C THR A 6 -9.23 10.90 -7.18
N ILE A 7 -9.22 11.16 -5.87
CA ILE A 7 -9.71 10.19 -4.87
C ILE A 7 -11.23 10.01 -5.03
N GLU A 8 -11.98 11.06 -5.30
CA GLU A 8 -13.42 10.98 -5.55
C GLU A 8 -13.73 10.05 -6.72
N LYS A 9 -12.99 10.13 -7.83
CA LYS A 9 -13.13 9.24 -8.99
C LYS A 9 -12.95 7.77 -8.59
N TYR A 10 -11.95 7.46 -7.76
CA TYR A 10 -11.73 6.11 -7.27
C TYR A 10 -12.82 5.65 -6.29
N ILE A 11 -13.29 6.51 -5.41
CA ILE A 11 -14.40 6.21 -4.49
C ILE A 11 -15.67 5.88 -5.27
N ARG A 12 -15.96 6.59 -6.35
CA ARG A 12 -17.12 6.29 -7.22
C ARG A 12 -17.02 4.91 -7.87
N LYS A 13 -15.82 4.42 -8.18
CA LYS A 13 -15.63 3.06 -8.71
C LYS A 13 -15.93 1.97 -7.67
N ILE A 14 -15.65 2.22 -6.39
CA ILE A 14 -15.82 1.23 -5.31
C ILE A 14 -17.23 1.26 -4.72
N TYR A 15 -17.88 2.42 -4.72
CA TYR A 15 -19.17 2.62 -4.05
C TYR A 15 -20.25 3.02 -5.06
N HIS A 16 -21.10 2.10 -5.44
CA HIS A 16 -22.24 2.37 -6.35
C HIS A 16 -23.38 3.10 -5.65
N ARG A 17 -23.61 2.84 -4.37
CA ARG A 17 -24.64 3.53 -3.55
C ARG A 17 -23.98 4.36 -2.45
N ASN A 18 -24.26 5.66 -2.42
CA ASN A 18 -23.61 6.60 -1.52
C ASN A 18 -24.62 7.35 -0.66
N LYS A 19 -24.78 6.96 0.62
CA LYS A 19 -25.48 7.78 1.64
C LYS A 19 -24.68 9.03 2.03
N VAL A 20 -23.36 8.99 1.89
CA VAL A 20 -22.45 10.13 2.10
C VAL A 20 -21.84 10.48 0.76
N PRO A 21 -21.84 11.75 0.34
CA PRO A 21 -21.31 12.17 -0.95
C PRO A 21 -19.87 11.69 -1.18
N PRO A 22 -19.51 11.18 -2.38
CA PRO A 22 -18.15 10.69 -2.69
C PRO A 22 -17.06 11.72 -2.38
N ARG A 23 -17.31 13.01 -2.66
CA ARG A 23 -16.36 14.10 -2.38
C ARG A 23 -16.08 14.26 -0.87
N VAL A 24 -17.06 14.00 -0.02
CA VAL A 24 -16.89 14.03 1.45
C VAL A 24 -16.06 12.84 1.91
N LYS A 25 -16.32 11.66 1.35
CA LYS A 25 -15.48 10.46 1.61
C LYS A 25 -14.05 10.70 1.18
N ALA A 26 -13.82 11.33 0.01
CA ALA A 26 -12.49 11.67 -0.49
C ALA A 26 -11.74 12.60 0.47
N LYS A 27 -12.38 13.67 0.95
CA LYS A 27 -11.79 14.57 1.95
C LYS A 27 -11.43 13.83 3.25
N ALA A 28 -12.32 12.99 3.75
CA ALA A 28 -12.10 12.22 4.96
C ALA A 28 -10.95 11.22 4.84
N VAL A 29 -10.89 10.52 3.71
CA VAL A 29 -9.81 9.59 3.37
C VAL A 29 -8.48 10.31 3.29
N LEU A 30 -8.43 11.47 2.64
CA LEU A 30 -7.23 12.28 2.49
C LEU A 30 -6.70 12.78 3.83
N LEU A 31 -7.56 13.31 4.70
CA LEU A 31 -7.19 13.73 6.04
C LEU A 31 -6.62 12.57 6.87
N TYR A 32 -7.24 11.39 6.79
CA TYR A 32 -6.75 10.21 7.49
C TYR A 32 -5.42 9.70 6.89
N HIS A 33 -5.27 9.75 5.58
CA HIS A 33 -4.03 9.40 4.89
C HIS A 33 -2.86 10.26 5.37
N TRP A 34 -3.05 11.57 5.52
CA TRP A 34 -2.07 12.50 6.06
C TRP A 34 -1.82 12.42 7.56
N GLY A 35 -2.44 11.47 8.25
CA GLY A 35 -2.15 11.17 9.65
C GLY A 35 -3.11 11.80 10.66
N ILE A 36 -4.16 12.49 10.21
CA ILE A 36 -5.18 13.00 11.11
C ILE A 36 -5.94 11.82 11.74
N ALA A 37 -5.99 11.79 13.06
CA ALA A 37 -6.68 10.72 13.80
C ALA A 37 -8.15 10.61 13.40
N LEU A 38 -8.67 9.38 13.25
CA LEU A 38 -10.07 9.12 12.85
C LEU A 38 -11.10 9.91 13.68
N ARG A 39 -10.83 10.10 14.99
CA ARG A 39 -11.70 10.90 15.87
C ARG A 39 -11.76 12.38 15.47
N LYS A 40 -10.65 12.95 14.98
CA LYS A 40 -10.61 14.33 14.50
C LYS A 40 -11.27 14.44 13.12
N VAL A 41 -11.08 13.46 12.24
CA VAL A 41 -11.75 13.40 10.93
C VAL A 41 -13.27 13.27 11.09
N GLU A 42 -13.75 12.45 12.03
CA GLU A 42 -15.18 12.35 12.36
C GLU A 42 -15.76 13.69 12.81
N LYS A 43 -15.03 14.41 13.69
CA LYS A 43 -15.47 15.76 14.13
C LYS A 43 -15.53 16.74 12.95
N PHE A 44 -14.58 16.71 12.06
CA PHE A 44 -14.56 17.53 10.84
C PHE A 44 -15.78 17.25 9.96
N ILE A 45 -16.13 15.99 9.71
CA ILE A 45 -17.30 15.61 8.91
C ILE A 45 -18.61 16.10 9.59
N LYS A 46 -18.72 15.95 10.91
CA LYS A 46 -19.86 16.44 11.68
C LYS A 46 -20.00 17.96 11.64
N ALA A 47 -18.89 18.69 11.68
CA ALA A 47 -18.88 20.15 11.55
C ALA A 47 -19.37 20.64 10.18
N LEU A 48 -19.29 19.79 9.15
CA LEU A 48 -19.88 20.05 7.82
C LEU A 48 -21.39 19.68 7.74
N GLY A 49 -22.04 19.36 8.86
CA GLY A 49 -23.43 18.92 8.88
C GLY A 49 -23.67 17.51 8.33
N LEU A 50 -22.60 16.72 8.16
CA LEU A 50 -22.66 15.43 7.50
C LEU A 50 -22.50 14.26 8.50
N ARG A 51 -23.07 13.10 8.16
CA ARG A 51 -22.94 11.88 8.96
C ARG A 51 -21.79 11.02 8.48
N GLY A 52 -20.88 10.65 9.40
CA GLY A 52 -19.79 9.71 9.13
C GLY A 52 -19.16 9.28 10.45
N SER A 53 -19.21 8.00 10.76
CA SER A 53 -18.56 7.44 11.95
C SER A 53 -17.08 7.16 11.69
N ARG A 54 -16.29 7.04 12.75
CA ARG A 54 -14.88 6.61 12.68
C ARG A 54 -14.71 5.31 11.92
N GLU A 55 -15.60 4.37 12.16
CA GLU A 55 -15.58 3.06 11.49
C GLU A 55 -15.91 3.18 10.00
N ALA A 56 -16.85 4.01 9.61
CA ALA A 56 -17.15 4.28 8.20
C ALA A 56 -15.93 4.89 7.48
N ILE A 57 -15.26 5.89 8.11
CA ILE A 57 -14.05 6.51 7.54
C ILE A 57 -12.94 5.48 7.38
N ARG A 58 -12.75 4.63 8.40
CA ARG A 58 -11.78 3.54 8.35
C ARG A 58 -12.08 2.58 7.18
N GLN A 59 -13.33 2.18 7.01
CA GLN A 59 -13.77 1.31 5.92
C GLN A 59 -13.56 1.96 4.55
N TRP A 60 -13.87 3.25 4.39
CA TRP A 60 -13.63 3.96 3.13
C TRP A 60 -12.14 3.93 2.76
N TYR A 61 -11.27 4.14 3.73
CA TYR A 61 -9.83 4.08 3.52
C TYR A 61 -9.37 2.67 3.13
N HIS A 62 -9.77 1.66 3.90
CA HIS A 62 -9.33 0.29 3.68
C HIS A 62 -9.78 -0.28 2.31
N ARG A 63 -10.97 0.07 1.85
CA ARG A 63 -11.46 -0.39 0.54
C ARG A 63 -10.65 0.14 -0.64
N LEU A 64 -9.94 1.24 -0.50
CA LEU A 64 -9.02 1.69 -1.54
C LEU A 64 -7.86 0.70 -1.79
N SER A 65 -7.60 -0.22 -0.86
CA SER A 65 -6.63 -1.30 -1.08
C SER A 65 -6.96 -2.21 -2.27
N GLU A 66 -8.23 -2.28 -2.66
CA GLU A 66 -8.71 -3.08 -3.79
C GLU A 66 -8.22 -2.51 -5.13
N LEU A 67 -7.84 -1.23 -5.14
CA LEU A 67 -7.41 -0.53 -6.36
C LEU A 67 -5.91 -0.66 -6.66
N ILE A 68 -5.11 -1.19 -5.75
CA ILE A 68 -3.66 -1.26 -5.95
C ILE A 68 -3.30 -2.14 -7.16
N GLU A 69 -4.11 -3.12 -7.47
CA GLU A 69 -3.90 -4.03 -8.60
C GLU A 69 -4.10 -3.36 -9.97
N LEU A 70 -4.83 -2.24 -10.02
CA LEU A 70 -5.02 -1.46 -11.26
C LEU A 70 -3.76 -0.72 -11.71
N VAL A 71 -2.73 -0.63 -10.87
CA VAL A 71 -1.45 0.05 -11.16
C VAL A 71 -0.44 -0.91 -11.79
N LEU A 72 -0.73 -2.20 -11.82
CA LEU A 72 0.19 -3.28 -12.17
C LEU A 72 0.56 -3.40 -13.66
N GLU A 73 -0.12 -2.71 -14.56
CA GLU A 73 -0.16 -3.16 -15.96
C GLU A 73 1.00 -2.72 -16.87
N SER A 74 1.91 -1.83 -16.47
CA SER A 74 2.79 -1.18 -17.47
C SER A 74 4.30 -1.43 -17.38
N SER A 75 4.85 -2.01 -16.31
CA SER A 75 6.29 -2.10 -16.17
C SER A 75 6.88 -3.48 -16.50
N GLN A 76 7.88 -3.51 -17.40
CA GLN A 76 8.61 -4.74 -17.74
C GLN A 76 9.71 -5.11 -16.73
N GLN A 77 10.13 -4.15 -15.89
CA GLN A 77 11.13 -4.36 -14.84
C GLN A 77 10.59 -3.95 -13.49
N LEU A 78 10.76 -4.82 -12.50
CA LEU A 78 10.32 -4.58 -11.12
C LEU A 78 11.52 -4.67 -10.17
N TYR A 79 11.62 -3.69 -9.29
CA TYR A 79 12.51 -3.71 -8.14
C TYR A 79 11.70 -4.16 -6.93
N VAL A 80 12.11 -5.30 -6.34
CA VAL A 80 11.35 -5.94 -5.26
C VAL A 80 12.22 -6.04 -4.02
N ASP A 81 11.66 -5.68 -2.89
CA ASP A 81 12.31 -5.82 -1.59
C ASP A 81 11.25 -6.03 -0.50
N GLU A 82 11.66 -6.46 0.69
CA GLU A 82 10.78 -6.61 1.82
C GLU A 82 11.30 -5.91 3.07
N THR A 83 10.37 -5.46 3.92
CA THR A 83 10.71 -4.86 5.20
C THR A 83 9.89 -5.46 6.34
N LYS A 84 10.44 -5.43 7.55
CA LYS A 84 9.75 -5.89 8.76
C LYS A 84 8.73 -4.86 9.24
N ILE A 85 7.50 -5.29 9.46
CA ILE A 85 6.42 -4.50 10.03
C ILE A 85 6.00 -5.11 11.37
N ARG A 86 6.00 -4.31 12.42
CA ARG A 86 5.57 -4.76 13.75
C ARG A 86 4.05 -4.70 13.87
N GLY A 87 3.43 -5.86 14.04
CA GLY A 87 2.07 -5.99 14.55
C GLY A 87 2.08 -6.08 16.10
N ARG A 88 0.98 -6.54 16.65
CA ARG A 88 0.76 -6.65 18.11
C ARG A 88 1.82 -7.49 18.85
N ARG A 89 1.98 -8.74 18.44
CA ARG A 89 2.89 -9.73 19.07
C ARG A 89 3.79 -10.42 18.05
N ARG A 90 3.69 -10.05 16.78
CA ARG A 90 4.38 -10.74 15.69
C ARG A 90 5.00 -9.72 14.76
N LEU A 91 6.07 -10.14 14.12
CA LEU A 91 6.63 -9.48 12.96
C LEU A 91 5.92 -10.00 11.71
N TYR A 92 5.63 -9.10 10.80
CA TYR A 92 5.18 -9.38 9.44
C TYR A 92 6.23 -8.87 8.48
N TYR A 93 6.18 -9.33 7.24
CA TYR A 93 7.03 -8.87 6.16
C TYR A 93 6.14 -8.19 5.12
N LEU A 94 6.41 -6.92 4.88
CA LEU A 94 5.80 -6.18 3.79
C LEU A 94 6.71 -6.26 2.59
N TRP A 95 6.23 -6.89 1.54
CA TRP A 95 6.86 -6.97 0.24
C TRP A 95 6.31 -5.83 -0.62
N LEU A 96 7.20 -5.13 -1.30
CA LEU A 96 6.86 -4.05 -2.21
C LEU A 96 7.62 -4.22 -3.50
N ALA A 97 6.94 -4.07 -4.62
CA ALA A 97 7.55 -3.92 -5.91
C ALA A 97 7.29 -2.51 -6.44
N VAL A 98 8.31 -1.93 -7.02
CA VAL A 98 8.22 -0.66 -7.75
C VAL A 98 8.82 -0.82 -9.14
N ASP A 99 8.40 0.03 -10.07
CA ASP A 99 9.04 0.15 -11.39
C ASP A 99 10.32 1.00 -11.33
N LYS A 100 10.92 1.25 -12.47
CA LYS A 100 12.15 2.06 -12.58
C LYS A 100 11.94 3.54 -12.19
N GLU A 101 10.73 4.06 -12.31
CA GLU A 101 10.33 5.39 -11.89
C GLU A 101 10.02 5.46 -10.38
N GLY A 102 10.03 4.31 -9.68
CA GLY A 102 9.69 4.20 -8.26
C GLY A 102 8.20 4.09 -7.99
N LYS A 103 7.38 3.93 -9.01
CA LYS A 103 5.94 3.76 -8.86
C LYS A 103 5.63 2.34 -8.36
N PRO A 104 4.81 2.16 -7.30
CA PRO A 104 4.52 0.84 -6.79
C PRO A 104 3.65 0.06 -7.76
N CYS A 105 4.07 -1.17 -7.95
CA CYS A 105 3.37 -2.14 -8.78
C CYS A 105 2.57 -3.14 -7.95
N PHE A 106 3.05 -3.51 -6.81
CA PHE A 106 2.27 -4.29 -5.84
C PHE A 106 2.77 -4.11 -4.40
N ALA A 107 1.91 -4.46 -3.44
CA ALA A 107 2.23 -4.57 -2.04
C ALA A 107 1.58 -5.82 -1.46
N TYR A 108 2.37 -6.64 -0.78
CA TYR A 108 1.90 -7.86 -0.16
C TYR A 108 2.40 -7.96 1.28
N LEU A 109 1.54 -8.37 2.21
CA LEU A 109 1.93 -8.63 3.59
C LEU A 109 1.97 -10.14 3.84
N SER A 110 3.03 -10.61 4.48
CA SER A 110 3.18 -12.03 4.82
C SER A 110 3.58 -12.23 6.27
N ARG A 111 3.39 -13.46 6.75
CA ARG A 111 3.85 -13.90 8.07
C ARG A 111 5.25 -14.51 8.02
N ARG A 112 5.71 -14.90 6.85
CA ARG A 112 6.99 -15.57 6.63
C ARG A 112 7.79 -14.86 5.54
N ARG A 113 9.09 -15.08 5.55
CA ARG A 113 10.04 -14.66 4.54
C ARG A 113 10.82 -15.91 4.11
N ASP A 114 10.32 -16.57 3.11
CA ASP A 114 10.86 -17.81 2.55
C ASP A 114 10.59 -17.90 1.05
N THR A 115 11.16 -18.90 0.39
CA THR A 115 11.00 -19.11 -1.06
C THR A 115 9.55 -19.30 -1.45
N TRP A 116 8.74 -20.00 -0.65
CA TRP A 116 7.32 -20.23 -0.94
C TRP A 116 6.54 -18.91 -0.95
N THR A 117 6.72 -18.10 0.09
CA THR A 117 6.10 -16.76 0.16
C THR A 117 6.55 -15.89 -1.01
N THR A 118 7.85 -15.92 -1.36
CA THR A 118 8.38 -15.16 -2.49
C THR A 118 7.75 -15.60 -3.81
N LYS A 119 7.50 -16.89 -4.01
CA LYS A 119 6.79 -17.38 -5.20
C LYS A 119 5.36 -16.83 -5.28
N ILE A 120 4.62 -16.80 -4.17
CA ILE A 120 3.28 -16.18 -4.13
C ILE A 120 3.37 -14.71 -4.51
N VAL A 121 4.31 -13.97 -3.90
CA VAL A 121 4.52 -12.54 -4.16
C VAL A 121 4.84 -12.27 -5.62
N LEU A 122 5.68 -13.09 -6.25
CA LEU A 122 6.14 -12.90 -7.63
C LEU A 122 5.25 -13.59 -8.68
N SER A 123 4.23 -14.33 -8.29
CA SER A 123 3.41 -15.10 -9.23
C SER A 123 2.72 -14.25 -10.30
N SER A 124 2.36 -13.01 -9.97
CA SER A 124 1.77 -12.03 -10.90
C SER A 124 2.80 -11.31 -11.78
N SER A 125 4.09 -11.59 -11.61
CA SER A 125 5.19 -10.89 -12.29
C SER A 125 5.71 -11.61 -13.54
N ARG A 126 4.95 -12.57 -14.09
CA ARG A 126 5.36 -13.35 -15.26
C ARG A 126 5.70 -12.43 -16.45
N GLY A 127 6.78 -12.76 -17.15
CA GLY A 127 7.28 -11.99 -18.29
C GLY A 127 8.02 -10.70 -17.93
N ARG A 128 8.23 -10.44 -16.63
CA ARG A 128 8.94 -9.25 -16.13
C ARG A 128 10.32 -9.60 -15.60
N LYS A 129 11.21 -8.64 -15.71
CA LYS A 129 12.54 -8.72 -15.09
C LYS A 129 12.46 -8.33 -13.64
N ILE A 130 12.96 -9.19 -12.76
CA ILE A 130 12.93 -8.98 -11.30
C ILE A 130 14.32 -8.60 -10.82
N THR A 131 14.43 -7.44 -10.19
CA THR A 131 15.66 -6.95 -9.55
C THR A 131 15.47 -6.91 -8.04
N THR A 132 16.37 -7.58 -7.30
CA THR A 132 16.27 -7.68 -5.83
C THR A 132 17.65 -7.58 -5.17
N ASP A 133 17.69 -7.66 -3.84
CA ASP A 133 18.90 -7.92 -3.08
C ASP A 133 19.39 -9.38 -3.22
N LYS A 134 20.46 -9.74 -2.48
CA LYS A 134 21.06 -11.09 -2.48
C LYS A 134 20.25 -12.15 -1.73
N GLY A 135 19.04 -11.87 -1.27
CA GLY A 135 18.22 -12.84 -0.54
C GLY A 135 18.10 -14.17 -1.32
N TRP A 136 18.55 -15.29 -0.74
CA TRP A 136 18.55 -16.61 -1.37
C TRP A 136 17.14 -17.08 -1.79
N TRP A 137 16.12 -16.62 -1.09
CA TRP A 137 14.70 -16.90 -1.40
C TRP A 137 14.27 -16.29 -2.74
N TYR A 138 14.81 -15.13 -3.15
CA TYR A 138 14.52 -14.51 -4.44
C TYR A 138 15.08 -15.32 -5.60
N LYS A 139 16.38 -15.63 -5.56
CA LYS A 139 17.05 -16.40 -6.61
C LYS A 139 16.35 -17.72 -6.88
N ARG A 140 16.00 -18.44 -5.81
CA ARG A 140 15.31 -19.72 -5.91
C ARG A 140 13.89 -19.57 -6.45
N ALA A 141 13.11 -18.61 -5.93
CA ALA A 141 11.75 -18.35 -6.38
C ALA A 141 11.68 -17.94 -7.86
N CYS A 142 12.56 -17.03 -8.30
CA CYS A 142 12.62 -16.61 -9.70
C CYS A 142 12.96 -17.78 -10.64
N ARG A 143 13.94 -18.61 -10.27
CA ARG A 143 14.29 -19.81 -11.04
C ARG A 143 13.11 -20.78 -11.16
N GLU A 144 12.38 -21.05 -10.07
CA GLU A 144 11.24 -21.96 -10.06
C GLU A 144 10.01 -21.40 -10.82
N LEU A 145 9.93 -20.07 -10.98
CA LEU A 145 8.86 -19.39 -11.72
C LEU A 145 9.24 -19.06 -13.17
N GLY A 146 10.47 -19.34 -13.58
CA GLY A 146 10.99 -18.98 -14.92
C GLY A 146 11.11 -17.48 -15.15
N LEU A 147 11.37 -16.69 -14.10
CA LEU A 147 11.52 -15.24 -14.17
C LEU A 147 12.97 -14.85 -14.41
N GLU A 148 13.21 -13.82 -15.25
CA GLU A 148 14.53 -13.20 -15.36
C GLU A 148 14.86 -12.50 -14.05
N TRP A 149 15.92 -12.92 -13.38
CA TRP A 149 16.35 -12.37 -12.10
C TRP A 149 17.69 -11.67 -12.20
N ARG A 150 17.78 -10.46 -11.62
CA ARG A 150 19.02 -9.70 -11.49
C ARG A 150 19.23 -9.30 -10.03
N HIS A 151 20.46 -9.40 -9.59
CA HIS A 151 20.89 -8.83 -8.32
C HIS A 151 21.42 -7.42 -8.54
N GLU A 152 20.96 -6.48 -7.70
CA GLU A 152 21.48 -5.11 -7.68
C GLU A 152 21.60 -4.62 -6.23
N THR A 153 22.74 -3.97 -5.90
CA THR A 153 22.99 -3.46 -4.55
C THR A 153 22.58 -2.00 -4.42
N PHE A 154 22.69 -1.22 -5.49
CA PHE A 154 22.36 0.22 -5.56
C PHE A 154 21.49 0.52 -6.78
N GLY A 155 21.02 1.74 -6.92
CA GLY A 155 20.22 2.17 -8.07
C GLY A 155 18.72 2.11 -7.82
N GLY A 156 17.97 1.33 -8.61
CA GLY A 156 16.50 1.24 -8.50
C GLY A 156 15.96 0.76 -7.16
N ARG A 157 16.77 0.06 -6.36
CA ARG A 157 16.44 -0.28 -4.97
C ARG A 157 16.17 0.92 -4.08
N ASN A 158 16.85 2.05 -4.32
CA ASN A 158 16.61 3.28 -3.54
C ASN A 158 15.15 3.73 -3.62
N ALA A 159 14.44 3.42 -4.70
CA ALA A 159 13.03 3.71 -4.84
C ALA A 159 12.16 2.88 -3.88
N VAL A 160 12.44 1.59 -3.75
CA VAL A 160 11.74 0.71 -2.78
C VAL A 160 12.05 1.15 -1.35
N GLU A 161 13.31 1.48 -1.07
CA GLU A 161 13.74 1.95 0.26
C GLU A 161 13.04 3.26 0.65
N ARG A 162 12.93 4.23 -0.29
CA ARG A 162 12.15 5.46 -0.06
C ARG A 162 10.70 5.16 0.30
N ALA A 163 10.05 4.25 -0.44
CA ALA A 163 8.69 3.84 -0.14
C ALA A 163 8.57 3.22 1.26
N PHE A 164 9.52 2.40 1.68
CA PHE A 164 9.55 1.86 3.03
C PHE A 164 9.74 2.93 4.11
N LEU A 165 10.58 3.95 3.87
CA LEU A 165 10.76 5.07 4.79
C LEU A 165 9.45 5.83 5.02
N LEU A 166 8.70 6.10 3.97
CA LEU A 166 7.40 6.76 4.05
C LEU A 166 6.38 5.96 4.86
N ILE A 167 6.30 4.65 4.61
CA ILE A 167 5.45 3.74 5.37
C ILE A 167 5.85 3.74 6.84
N LYS A 168 7.15 3.60 7.14
CA LYS A 168 7.67 3.62 8.51
C LYS A 168 7.39 4.97 9.20
N HIS A 169 7.50 6.08 8.46
CA HIS A 169 7.17 7.40 8.97
C HIS A 169 5.67 7.50 9.31
N ARG A 170 4.79 7.05 8.42
CA ARG A 170 3.35 7.00 8.68
C ARG A 170 3.02 6.17 9.91
N LEU A 171 3.72 5.05 10.13
CA LEU A 171 3.54 4.18 11.29
C LEU A 171 4.03 4.80 12.61
N LYS A 172 4.86 5.87 12.59
CA LYS A 172 5.20 6.61 13.81
C LYS A 172 3.96 7.14 14.53
N GLY A 173 2.93 7.56 13.78
CA GLY A 173 1.63 7.96 14.31
C GLY A 173 0.87 6.85 15.06
N PHE A 174 1.28 5.59 14.91
CA PHE A 174 0.81 4.44 15.66
C PHE A 174 1.84 3.90 16.66
N TYR A 175 2.72 4.76 17.20
CA TYR A 175 3.82 4.35 18.07
C TYR A 175 4.73 3.27 17.46
N LYS A 176 5.01 3.37 16.16
CA LYS A 176 5.84 2.45 15.36
C LYS A 176 5.29 1.01 15.24
N ARG A 177 4.04 0.78 15.62
CA ARG A 177 3.36 -0.54 15.53
C ARG A 177 1.88 -0.35 15.29
N PHE A 178 1.25 -1.33 14.69
CA PHE A 178 -0.21 -1.35 14.56
C PHE A 178 -0.91 -1.52 15.92
N PRO A 179 -2.17 -1.04 16.04
CA PRO A 179 -2.96 -1.20 17.26
C PRO A 179 -3.02 -2.65 17.71
N TRP A 180 -3.17 -2.82 19.02
CA TRP A 180 -3.14 -4.12 19.69
C TRP A 180 -4.10 -5.18 19.11
N ASN A 181 -5.29 -4.78 18.69
CA ASN A 181 -6.32 -5.65 18.12
C ASN A 181 -6.34 -5.69 16.59
N ALA A 182 -5.36 -5.08 15.92
CA ALA A 182 -5.31 -5.10 14.47
C ALA A 182 -5.06 -6.51 13.94
N LYS A 183 -6.02 -7.02 13.16
CA LYS A 183 -5.90 -8.30 12.46
C LYS A 183 -4.94 -8.17 11.28
N PHE A 184 -4.41 -9.29 10.81
CA PHE A 184 -3.51 -9.35 9.66
C PHE A 184 -4.12 -8.67 8.41
N GLU A 185 -5.38 -8.96 8.11
CA GLU A 185 -6.12 -8.42 6.97
C GLU A 185 -6.28 -6.89 7.08
N THR A 186 -6.50 -6.39 8.30
CA THR A 186 -6.58 -4.95 8.57
C THR A 186 -5.24 -4.25 8.34
N ILE A 187 -4.14 -4.87 8.77
CA ILE A 187 -2.79 -4.34 8.53
C ILE A 187 -2.49 -4.35 7.02
N SER A 188 -2.79 -5.44 6.35
CA SER A 188 -2.58 -5.58 4.90
C SER A 188 -3.35 -4.53 4.11
N SER A 189 -4.66 -4.41 4.33
CA SER A 189 -5.48 -3.43 3.61
C SER A 189 -5.08 -1.99 3.91
N PHE A 190 -4.68 -1.66 5.16
CA PHE A 190 -4.15 -0.34 5.48
C PHE A 190 -2.89 -0.01 4.67
N LEU A 191 -1.92 -0.92 4.64
CA LEU A 191 -0.65 -0.70 3.94
C LEU A 191 -0.86 -0.57 2.42
N ARG A 192 -1.69 -1.42 1.84
CA ARG A 192 -2.04 -1.34 0.42
C ARG A 192 -2.76 -0.04 0.08
N ALA A 193 -3.74 0.39 0.88
CA ALA A 193 -4.43 1.66 0.69
C ALA A 193 -3.48 2.85 0.85
N PHE A 194 -2.56 2.80 1.81
CA PHE A 194 -1.55 3.84 2.01
C PHE A 194 -0.65 3.97 0.79
N ILE A 195 -0.11 2.87 0.29
CA ILE A 195 0.76 2.84 -0.88
C ILE A 195 0.02 3.34 -2.11
N PHE A 196 -1.19 2.84 -2.35
CA PHE A 196 -2.04 3.28 -3.47
C PHE A 196 -2.26 4.79 -3.46
N LEU A 197 -2.69 5.34 -2.32
CA LEU A 197 -2.96 6.78 -2.20
C LEU A 197 -1.70 7.63 -2.33
N TYR A 198 -0.63 7.23 -1.68
CA TYR A 198 0.63 7.96 -1.70
C TYR A 198 1.07 8.23 -3.15
N TYR A 199 1.13 7.19 -3.96
CA TYR A 199 1.60 7.32 -5.33
C TYR A 199 0.56 7.93 -6.29
N THR A 200 -0.72 7.74 -6.00
CA THR A 200 -1.78 8.43 -6.75
C THR A 200 -1.69 9.95 -6.55
N LEU A 201 -1.26 10.38 -5.36
CA LEU A 201 -1.15 11.80 -5.02
C LEU A 201 0.18 12.42 -5.45
N GLU A 202 1.30 11.70 -5.41
CA GLU A 202 2.59 12.20 -5.92
C GLU A 202 2.58 12.44 -7.43
N GLY A 203 1.87 11.62 -8.19
CA GLY A 203 1.69 11.85 -9.63
C GLY A 203 0.85 13.09 -9.99
N LEU A 204 0.38 13.86 -8.99
CA LEU A 204 -0.40 15.09 -9.16
C LEU A 204 0.39 16.36 -8.78
N SER A 205 1.59 16.23 -8.23
CA SER A 205 2.55 17.29 -7.95
C SER A 205 3.54 17.39 -9.10
#